data_f2f8375f4496a73cbba828cbad6ac581
#
_entry.id   f2f8375f4496a73cbba828cbad6ac581
#
_cell.length_a   1.000
_cell.length_b   1.000
_cell.length_c   1.000
_cell.angle_alpha   90.00
_cell.angle_beta   90.00
_cell.angle_gamma   90.00
#
_symmetry.space_group_name_H-M   'P 1'
#
loop_
_entity.id
_entity.type
_entity.pdbx_description
1 polymer ?
#
loop_
_entity_poly.entity_id
_entity_poly.type
_entity_poly.pdbx_seq_one_letter_code
_entity_poly.pdbx_strand_id
1 'polypeptide(L)'
;MDTVFPAGPPARQALCRLDEIPDGGATAVDAMLVDGEADPERSGPIQSSVILLRRGEQVRGYLNICPHTGRRLDYAPGKFLLKNDTLICAVHGATFNQADGLCIAGPCRGEHLREVAVQVQDGAIHLAPSA
;
A
#
# COMPACT_ATOMS: atom_id res chain seq x y z
N MET A 1 -33.98 -0.24 -5.15
CA MET A 1 -33.56 0.14 -4.77
C MET A 1 -33.03 0.65 -4.20
N ASP A 2 -32.70 0.81 -4.06
CA ASP A 2 -32.24 1.27 -3.49
C ASP A 2 -31.47 1.78 -3.09
N THR A 3 -31.33 1.91 -3.19
CA THR A 3 -30.65 2.30 -2.78
C THR A 3 -30.28 2.97 -2.10
N VAL A 4 -30.31 3.01 -1.86
CA VAL A 4 -30.05 3.57 -1.08
C VAL A 4 -28.93 3.63 -0.54
N PHE A 5 -28.50 4.37 -0.25
CA PHE A 5 -27.44 4.51 0.18
C PHE A 5 -27.21 4.73 1.40
N PRO A 6 -26.32 4.21 1.99
CA PRO A 6 -26.07 4.36 3.30
C PRO A 6 -25.82 5.70 3.62
N ALA A 7 -26.39 6.14 4.58
CA ALA A 7 -26.19 7.40 5.04
C ALA A 7 -24.90 7.53 5.76
N GLY A 8 -24.26 6.52 6.09
CA GLY A 8 -23.05 6.64 6.85
C GLY A 8 -21.92 7.26 6.07
N PRO A 9 -20.81 7.58 6.73
CA PRO A 9 -19.69 8.14 6.05
C PRO A 9 -19.22 7.19 4.98
N PRO A 10 -18.87 7.68 3.87
CA PRO A 10 -18.41 6.84 2.80
C PRO A 10 -17.01 6.41 2.97
N ALA A 11 -16.44 6.61 4.08
CA ALA A 11 -15.05 6.53 4.22
C ALA A 11 -14.47 5.16 4.09
N ARG A 12 -15.27 4.15 4.04
CA ARG A 12 -14.77 2.81 4.07
C ARG A 12 -14.95 2.08 2.78
N GLN A 13 -14.73 2.76 1.69
CA GLN A 13 -14.78 2.05 0.43
C GLN A 13 -13.67 1.04 0.37
N ALA A 14 -13.97 -0.12 -0.18
CA ALA A 14 -12.97 -1.16 -0.35
C ALA A 14 -11.94 -0.72 -1.37
N LEU A 15 -10.68 -0.93 -1.07
CA LEU A 15 -9.61 -0.69 -2.02
C LEU A 15 -9.60 -1.78 -3.07
N CYS A 16 -9.76 -3.02 -2.65
CA CYS A 16 -9.92 -4.16 -3.54
C CYS A 16 -10.35 -5.34 -2.69
N ARG A 17 -10.57 -6.47 -3.31
CA ARG A 17 -10.86 -7.70 -2.59
C ARG A 17 -9.59 -8.45 -2.30
N LEU A 18 -9.59 -9.18 -1.20
CA LEU A 18 -8.43 -9.98 -0.82
C LEU A 18 -8.07 -10.98 -1.90
N ASP A 19 -9.08 -11.61 -2.51
CA ASP A 19 -8.83 -12.62 -3.52
C ASP A 19 -8.31 -12.06 -4.84
N GLU A 20 -8.23 -10.75 -4.97
CA GLU A 20 -7.61 -10.14 -6.13
C GLU A 20 -6.09 -10.07 -6.01
N ILE A 21 -5.55 -10.38 -4.84
CA ILE A 21 -4.12 -10.43 -4.63
C ILE A 21 -3.73 -11.89 -4.42
N PRO A 22 -2.80 -12.44 -5.21
CA PRO A 22 -2.35 -13.81 -4.98
C PRO A 22 -1.75 -13.92 -3.59
N ASP A 23 -1.96 -15.08 -2.96
CA ASP A 23 -1.36 -15.34 -1.65
C ASP A 23 0.15 -15.26 -1.77
N GLY A 24 0.78 -14.47 -0.94
CA GLY A 24 2.21 -14.22 -1.04
C GLY A 24 2.57 -13.19 -2.08
N GLY A 25 1.58 -12.56 -2.71
CA GLY A 25 1.81 -11.60 -3.78
C GLY A 25 1.50 -10.17 -3.37
N ALA A 26 1.45 -9.31 -4.37
CA ALA A 26 1.25 -7.89 -4.16
C ALA A 26 0.49 -7.28 -5.33
N THR A 27 -0.13 -6.15 -5.04
CA THR A 27 -0.75 -5.32 -6.07
C THR A 27 -0.63 -3.86 -5.67
N ALA A 28 -1.00 -2.97 -6.57
CA ALA A 28 -1.08 -1.55 -6.27
C ALA A 28 -2.51 -1.08 -6.52
N VAL A 29 -3.01 -0.26 -5.62
CA VAL A 29 -4.33 0.33 -5.78
C VAL A 29 -4.21 1.82 -5.54
N ASP A 30 -5.12 2.59 -6.12
CA ASP A 30 -5.18 4.02 -5.84
C ASP A 30 -6.11 4.23 -4.67
N ALA A 31 -5.70 5.08 -3.76
CA ALA A 31 -6.49 5.39 -2.58
C ALA A 31 -6.40 6.87 -2.29
N MET A 32 -7.47 7.40 -1.70
CA MET A 32 -7.46 8.79 -1.25
C MET A 32 -6.96 8.83 0.17
N LEU A 33 -5.79 9.39 0.36
CA LEU A 33 -5.16 9.49 1.67
C LEU A 33 -5.26 10.90 2.19
N VAL A 34 -5.37 11.02 3.50
CA VAL A 34 -5.49 12.34 4.13
C VAL A 34 -4.12 12.83 4.59
N ASP A 35 -4.10 14.04 5.12
CA ASP A 35 -2.88 14.66 5.59
C ASP A 35 -2.12 13.76 6.52
N GLY A 36 -0.82 13.77 6.38
CA GLY A 36 0.05 13.00 7.23
C GLY A 36 0.29 11.60 6.74
N GLU A 37 -0.56 11.11 5.87
CA GLU A 37 -0.42 9.76 5.35
C GLU A 37 0.29 9.73 4.02
N ALA A 38 0.11 10.76 3.21
CA ALA A 38 0.77 10.82 1.92
C ALA A 38 1.82 11.92 1.89
N ASP A 39 1.41 13.13 2.20
CA ASP A 39 2.31 14.28 2.16
C ASP A 39 1.95 15.19 3.33
N PRO A 40 2.80 15.28 4.34
CA PRO A 40 2.45 16.08 5.51
C PRO A 40 2.33 17.58 5.23
N GLU A 41 2.80 18.03 4.10
CA GLU A 41 2.70 19.45 3.77
C GLU A 41 1.45 19.79 2.99
N ARG A 42 0.64 18.83 2.65
CA ARG A 42 -0.58 19.09 1.89
C ARG A 42 -1.79 18.91 2.78
N SER A 43 -2.78 19.72 2.51
CA SER A 43 -4.04 19.55 3.22
C SER A 43 -5.03 18.82 2.36
N GLY A 44 -5.85 18.04 2.99
CA GLY A 44 -6.92 17.32 2.33
C GLY A 44 -6.46 16.01 1.70
N PRO A 45 -7.39 15.26 1.15
CA PRO A 45 -7.08 13.94 0.60
C PRO A 45 -6.29 14.06 -0.69
N ILE A 46 -5.39 13.12 -0.91
CA ILE A 46 -4.60 13.02 -2.12
C ILE A 46 -4.73 11.61 -2.64
N GLN A 47 -4.98 11.48 -3.92
CA GLN A 47 -5.00 10.17 -4.55
C GLN A 47 -3.56 9.66 -4.65
N SER A 48 -3.30 8.51 -4.09
CA SER A 48 -1.97 7.94 -4.02
C SER A 48 -2.01 6.48 -4.37
N SER A 49 -0.93 5.98 -4.96
CA SER A 49 -0.79 4.55 -5.22
C SER A 49 -0.32 3.88 -3.95
N VAL A 50 -0.99 2.83 -3.55
CA VAL A 50 -0.69 2.07 -2.34
C VAL A 50 -0.34 0.65 -2.72
N ILE A 51 0.79 0.15 -2.21
CA ILE A 51 1.18 -1.24 -2.40
C ILE A 51 0.45 -2.06 -1.35
N LEU A 52 -0.20 -3.14 -1.77
CA LEU A 52 -0.82 -4.08 -0.86
C LEU A 52 -0.08 -5.40 -0.99
N LEU A 53 0.47 -5.87 0.12
CA LEU A 53 1.20 -7.13 0.19
C LEU A 53 0.35 -8.12 0.97
N ARG A 54 0.06 -9.25 0.36
CA ARG A 54 -0.80 -10.24 0.99
C ARG A 54 -0.01 -11.45 1.47
N ARG A 55 -0.33 -11.90 2.67
CA ARG A 55 0.17 -13.18 3.17
C ARG A 55 -0.98 -13.85 3.91
N GLY A 56 -1.57 -14.88 3.30
CA GLY A 56 -2.76 -15.51 3.85
C GLY A 56 -3.90 -14.53 3.90
N GLU A 57 -4.39 -14.25 5.09
CA GLU A 57 -5.45 -13.28 5.29
C GLU A 57 -4.93 -11.96 5.84
N GLN A 58 -3.63 -11.80 5.87
CA GLN A 58 -3.03 -10.55 6.35
C GLN A 58 -2.58 -9.72 5.16
N VAL A 59 -2.76 -8.43 5.27
CA VAL A 59 -2.36 -7.49 4.24
C VAL A 59 -1.64 -6.33 4.88
N ARG A 60 -0.54 -5.91 4.26
CA ARG A 60 0.18 -4.71 4.66
C ARG A 60 0.13 -3.72 3.54
N GLY A 61 0.03 -2.46 3.89
CA GLY A 61 -0.01 -1.38 2.91
C GLY A 61 1.17 -0.44 3.06
N TYR A 62 1.71 -0.02 1.93
CA TYR A 62 2.78 0.97 1.90
C TYR A 62 2.54 1.92 0.75
N LEU A 63 2.98 3.16 0.88
CA LEU A 63 2.97 4.05 -0.27
C LEU A 63 3.89 3.51 -1.35
N ASN A 64 3.44 3.58 -2.58
CA ASN A 64 4.21 3.09 -3.72
C ASN A 64 5.19 4.18 -4.18
N ILE A 65 6.08 4.53 -3.27
CA ILE A 65 7.09 5.57 -3.49
C ILE A 65 8.39 5.09 -2.86
N CYS A 66 9.41 4.96 -3.68
CA CYS A 66 10.72 4.59 -3.20
C CYS A 66 11.34 5.78 -2.46
N PRO A 67 11.76 5.63 -1.21
CA PRO A 67 12.29 6.76 -0.45
C PRO A 67 13.55 7.35 -1.05
N HIS A 68 14.26 6.59 -1.86
CA HIS A 68 15.50 7.08 -2.49
C HIS A 68 15.20 7.97 -3.69
N THR A 69 14.27 7.54 -4.56
CA THR A 69 14.09 8.21 -5.83
C THR A 69 12.77 8.93 -5.96
N GLY A 70 11.83 8.67 -5.08
CA GLY A 70 10.48 9.19 -5.21
C GLY A 70 9.66 8.54 -6.31
N ARG A 71 10.18 7.49 -6.92
CA ARG A 71 9.50 6.80 -8.02
C ARG A 71 8.72 5.61 -7.49
N ARG A 72 7.82 5.12 -8.32
CA ARG A 72 7.07 3.92 -8.00
C ARG A 72 8.01 2.73 -7.92
N LEU A 73 7.65 1.77 -7.08
CA LEU A 73 8.46 0.56 -6.93
C LEU A 73 8.10 -0.51 -7.94
N ASP A 74 6.89 -0.48 -8.50
CA ASP A 74 6.47 -1.52 -9.44
C ASP A 74 7.18 -1.33 -10.78
N TYR A 75 7.50 -2.46 -11.44
CA TYR A 75 8.14 -2.39 -12.76
C TYR A 75 7.11 -2.23 -13.87
N ALA A 76 5.85 -2.46 -13.56
CA ALA A 76 4.71 -2.20 -14.41
C ALA A 76 3.53 -2.02 -13.46
N PRO A 77 2.44 -1.41 -13.88
CA PRO A 77 1.34 -1.13 -12.95
C PRO A 77 0.90 -2.36 -12.18
N GLY A 78 1.05 -2.30 -10.86
CA GLY A 78 0.66 -3.38 -9.97
C GLY A 78 1.58 -4.57 -9.95
N LYS A 79 2.72 -4.53 -10.63
CA LYS A 79 3.62 -5.66 -10.72
C LYS A 79 4.92 -5.38 -9.97
N PHE A 80 5.22 -6.23 -9.02
CA PHE A 80 6.34 -6.01 -8.10
C PHE A 80 7.31 -7.19 -8.11
N LEU A 81 8.55 -6.89 -7.82
CA LEU A 81 9.57 -7.92 -7.64
C LEU A 81 9.55 -8.32 -6.18
N LEU A 82 9.21 -9.57 -5.90
CA LEU A 82 9.13 -10.10 -4.54
C LEU A 82 10.08 -11.27 -4.44
N LYS A 83 10.83 -11.34 -3.33
CA LYS A 83 11.76 -12.44 -3.13
C LYS A 83 12.02 -12.58 -1.64
N ASN A 84 11.84 -13.80 -1.09
CA ASN A 84 12.24 -14.12 0.29
C ASN A 84 11.75 -13.07 1.29
N ASP A 85 10.44 -12.79 1.23
CA ASP A 85 9.80 -11.85 2.16
C ASP A 85 10.29 -10.42 1.99
N THR A 86 10.84 -10.09 0.82
CA THR A 86 11.24 -8.72 0.52
C THR A 86 10.51 -8.20 -0.71
N LEU A 87 10.53 -6.89 -0.83
CA LEU A 87 9.99 -6.17 -1.97
C LEU A 87 11.16 -5.38 -2.56
N ILE A 88 11.39 -5.55 -3.85
CA ILE A 88 12.55 -4.94 -4.51
C ILE A 88 12.08 -3.84 -5.43
N CYS A 89 12.67 -2.66 -5.27
CA CYS A 89 12.39 -1.54 -6.15
C CYS A 89 13.00 -1.83 -7.51
N ALA A 90 12.17 -1.74 -8.54
CA ALA A 90 12.62 -2.12 -9.88
C ALA A 90 13.62 -1.15 -10.49
N VAL A 91 13.73 0.06 -9.93
CA VAL A 91 14.59 1.08 -10.51
C VAL A 91 16.05 0.88 -10.16
N HIS A 92 16.37 0.74 -8.87
CA HIS A 92 17.76 0.62 -8.44
C HIS A 92 18.02 -0.55 -7.52
N GLY A 93 17.08 -1.48 -7.42
CA GLY A 93 17.30 -2.68 -6.63
C GLY A 93 17.21 -2.51 -5.13
N ALA A 94 16.74 -1.37 -4.65
CA ALA A 94 16.54 -1.20 -3.21
C ALA A 94 15.60 -2.28 -2.71
N THR A 95 15.98 -2.94 -1.63
CA THR A 95 15.27 -4.11 -1.11
C THR A 95 14.69 -3.80 0.25
N PHE A 96 13.40 -4.03 0.39
CA PHE A 96 12.67 -3.69 1.60
C PHE A 96 12.05 -4.93 2.21
N ASN A 97 12.05 -5.02 3.53
CA ASN A 97 11.31 -6.07 4.21
C ASN A 97 9.83 -5.87 4.01
N GLN A 98 9.09 -6.93 3.67
CA GLN A 98 7.64 -6.82 3.54
C GLN A 98 6.97 -6.57 4.88
N ALA A 99 7.55 -7.07 5.96
CA ALA A 99 6.92 -6.99 7.26
C ALA A 99 6.92 -5.59 7.85
N ASP A 100 7.97 -4.81 7.64
CA ASP A 100 8.08 -3.50 8.27
C ASP A 100 8.48 -2.38 7.31
N GLY A 101 8.76 -2.72 6.05
CA GLY A 101 9.13 -1.70 5.06
C GLY A 101 10.55 -1.17 5.18
N LEU A 102 11.37 -1.77 6.04
CA LEU A 102 12.74 -1.31 6.21
C LEU A 102 13.60 -1.67 5.01
N CYS A 103 14.31 -0.71 4.46
CA CYS A 103 15.25 -0.96 3.39
C CYS A 103 16.51 -1.61 3.95
N ILE A 104 16.77 -2.84 3.51
CA ILE A 104 17.90 -3.62 4.01
C ILE A 104 19.04 -3.70 3.03
N ALA A 105 18.87 -3.25 1.80
CA ALA A 105 19.93 -3.26 0.80
C ALA A 105 19.62 -2.21 -0.25
N GLY A 106 20.66 -1.68 -0.85
CA GLY A 106 20.53 -0.70 -1.90
C GLY A 106 20.73 0.72 -1.41
N PRO A 107 20.47 1.70 -2.27
CA PRO A 107 20.84 3.08 -1.97
C PRO A 107 20.09 3.72 -0.81
N CYS A 108 18.92 3.21 -0.46
CA CYS A 108 18.18 3.80 0.66
C CYS A 108 18.24 2.95 1.92
N ARG A 109 19.29 2.17 2.07
CA ARG A 109 19.46 1.31 3.22
C ARG A 109 19.27 2.10 4.52
N GLY A 110 18.44 1.58 5.41
CA GLY A 110 18.12 2.23 6.66
C GLY A 110 16.87 3.09 6.62
N GLU A 111 16.34 3.38 5.44
CA GLU A 111 15.11 4.12 5.32
C GLU A 111 13.93 3.16 5.25
N HIS A 112 12.73 3.67 5.44
CA HIS A 112 11.52 2.85 5.44
C HIS A 112 10.58 3.31 4.35
N LEU A 113 9.84 2.36 3.79
CA LEU A 113 8.62 2.70 3.06
C LEU A 113 7.63 3.29 4.05
N ARG A 114 6.80 4.22 3.58
CA ARG A 114 5.78 4.82 4.42
C ARG A 114 4.60 3.87 4.51
N GLU A 115 4.27 3.47 5.71
CA GLU A 115 3.19 2.53 5.93
C GLU A 115 1.84 3.20 5.76
N VAL A 116 0.91 2.48 5.13
CA VAL A 116 -0.49 2.88 5.02
C VAL A 116 -1.29 1.81 5.73
N ALA A 117 -1.96 2.20 6.82
CA ALA A 117 -2.71 1.23 7.60
C ALA A 117 -3.92 0.73 6.83
N VAL A 118 -4.04 -0.58 6.72
CA VAL A 118 -5.16 -1.22 6.04
C VAL A 118 -5.70 -2.35 6.89
N GLN A 119 -6.92 -2.76 6.62
CA GLN A 119 -7.52 -3.90 7.31
C GLN A 119 -8.34 -4.70 6.33
N VAL A 120 -8.46 -5.99 6.62
CA VAL A 120 -9.29 -6.90 5.84
C VAL A 120 -10.58 -7.11 6.59
N GLN A 121 -11.70 -6.91 5.91
CA GLN A 121 -13.00 -7.09 6.53
C GLN A 121 -13.94 -7.68 5.49
N ASP A 122 -14.50 -8.83 5.80
CA ASP A 122 -15.44 -9.52 4.90
C ASP A 122 -14.83 -9.77 3.52
N GLY A 123 -13.56 -10.14 3.49
CA GLY A 123 -12.88 -10.45 2.25
C GLY A 123 -12.48 -9.26 1.41
N ALA A 124 -12.62 -8.05 1.94
CA ALA A 124 -12.26 -6.83 1.24
C ALA A 124 -11.22 -6.06 2.05
N ILE A 125 -10.40 -5.30 1.37
CA ILE A 125 -9.34 -4.53 2.00
C ILE A 125 -9.75 -3.08 2.03
N HIS A 126 -9.67 -2.49 3.22
CA HIS A 126 -10.05 -1.09 3.45
C HIS A 126 -8.91 -0.34 4.11
N LEU A 127 -8.90 0.97 3.96
CA LEU A 127 -8.02 1.78 4.80
C LEU A 127 -8.48 1.63 6.24
N ALA A 128 -7.53 1.41 7.13
CA ALA A 128 -7.84 1.32 8.55
C ALA A 128 -7.95 2.73 9.13
N PRO A 129 -8.77 2.91 10.16
CA PRO A 129 -8.82 4.22 10.81
C PRO A 129 -7.50 4.55 11.45
N SER A 130 -7.14 5.80 11.42
CA SER A 130 -5.96 6.25 12.16
C SER A 130 -6.25 6.16 13.62
N ALA A 131 -5.31 5.70 14.37
CA ALA A 131 -5.48 5.58 15.80
C ALA A 131 -5.51 6.94 16.48
#